data_48036cd8e58968f0042a12215b2295b3
#
_entry.id   48036cd8e58968f0042a12215b2295b3
#
_cell.length_a   1.000
_cell.length_b   1.000
_cell.length_c   1.000
_cell.angle_alpha   90.00
_cell.angle_beta   90.00
_cell.angle_gamma   90.00
#
_symmetry.space_group_name_H-M   'P 1'
#
loop_
_entity.id
_entity.type
_entity.pdbx_description
1 polymer ?
#
loop_
_entity_poly.entity_id
_entity_poly.type
_entity_poly.pdbx_seq_one_letter_code
_entity_poly.pdbx_strand_id
1 'polypeptide(L)'
;LNLQVSGKAAFKYQPYWYSGVTYSDEYRRGFDCREDLLVPGTFSLEMKKGDVVVFSASVNEINPKGLKRKFTDILKKRGTIDSYQDLLAHNAEFFKCERGGKEKINAGFSWLETGLLRETVASLPGLTLYANGDCEEFEKILDTLIEDEQERLFRRTTQCEAPLRLTDTIQQYIRFCGKERQIWKKYGETL
;
A
#
# COMPACT_ATOMS: atom_id res chain seq x y z
N LEU A 1 7.73 -18.25 -7.72
CA LEU A 1 8.51 -17.04 -7.53
C LEU A 1 9.72 -17.06 -8.45
N ASN A 2 9.90 -16.01 -9.26
CA ASN A 2 11.04 -15.85 -10.16
C ASN A 2 12.06 -14.91 -9.53
N LEU A 3 13.27 -15.42 -9.31
CA LEU A 3 14.40 -14.62 -8.79
C LEU A 3 15.36 -14.34 -9.94
N GLN A 4 15.69 -13.08 -10.16
CA GLN A 4 16.47 -12.64 -11.31
C GLN A 4 17.46 -11.55 -10.90
N VAL A 5 18.63 -11.54 -11.57
CA VAL A 5 19.69 -10.56 -11.30
C VAL A 5 20.13 -9.92 -12.63
N SER A 6 20.33 -8.61 -12.62
CA SER A 6 20.91 -7.91 -13.76
C SER A 6 22.42 -8.18 -13.86
N GLY A 7 22.92 -8.34 -15.09
CA GLY A 7 24.34 -8.58 -15.33
C GLY A 7 24.70 -10.07 -15.44
N LYS A 8 26.00 -10.36 -15.36
CA LYS A 8 26.53 -11.72 -15.48
C LYS A 8 26.65 -12.34 -14.08
N ALA A 9 25.54 -12.91 -13.60
CA ALA A 9 25.53 -13.65 -12.33
C ALA A 9 25.49 -15.16 -12.60
N ALA A 10 26.25 -15.93 -11.84
CA ALA A 10 26.14 -17.38 -11.81
C ALA A 10 25.17 -17.77 -10.70
N PHE A 11 24.19 -18.62 -11.00
CA PHE A 11 23.29 -19.18 -9.99
C PHE A 11 23.72 -20.61 -9.68
N LYS A 12 23.97 -20.89 -8.40
CA LYS A 12 24.23 -22.23 -7.90
C LYS A 12 22.98 -22.71 -7.17
N TYR A 13 22.31 -23.70 -7.76
CA TYR A 13 21.20 -24.37 -7.10
C TYR A 13 21.70 -25.24 -5.96
N GLN A 14 21.38 -24.87 -4.73
CA GLN A 14 21.75 -25.60 -3.51
C GLN A 14 20.72 -25.28 -2.44
N PRO A 15 19.52 -25.92 -2.54
CA PRO A 15 18.44 -25.59 -1.64
C PRO A 15 18.72 -26.11 -0.22
N TYR A 16 18.37 -25.27 0.75
CA TYR A 16 18.36 -25.64 2.17
C TYR A 16 17.32 -24.80 2.92
N TRP A 17 16.96 -25.25 4.12
CA TRP A 17 16.04 -24.56 4.99
C TRP A 17 16.79 -23.89 6.15
N TYR A 18 16.49 -22.62 6.37
CA TYR A 18 16.71 -21.96 7.64
C TYR A 18 15.51 -22.25 8.52
N SER A 19 15.69 -23.14 9.51
CA SER A 19 14.60 -23.52 10.40
C SER A 19 14.60 -22.67 11.67
N GLY A 20 13.39 -22.31 12.13
CA GLY A 20 13.16 -21.63 13.39
C GLY A 20 13.68 -20.18 13.42
N VAL A 21 13.68 -19.48 12.29
CA VAL A 21 13.97 -18.03 12.26
C VAL A 21 12.99 -17.32 13.19
N THR A 22 13.50 -16.55 14.14
CA THR A 22 12.67 -15.87 15.14
C THR A 22 12.76 -14.36 15.00
N TYR A 23 11.60 -13.70 14.97
CA TYR A 23 11.44 -12.26 14.90
C TYR A 23 11.14 -11.69 16.29
N SER A 24 12.13 -11.03 16.91
CA SER A 24 12.03 -10.55 18.28
C SER A 24 10.96 -9.50 18.50
N ASP A 25 10.69 -8.66 17.49
CA ASP A 25 9.69 -7.59 17.59
C ASP A 25 8.26 -8.15 17.49
N GLU A 26 8.03 -9.13 16.63
CA GLU A 26 6.75 -9.84 16.54
C GLU A 26 6.48 -10.65 17.83
N TYR A 27 7.51 -11.28 18.38
CA TYR A 27 7.40 -11.95 19.69
C TYR A 27 6.97 -11.00 20.81
N ARG A 28 7.56 -9.79 20.88
CA ARG A 28 7.19 -8.77 21.88
C ARG A 28 5.77 -8.25 21.72
N ARG A 29 5.25 -8.29 20.51
CA ARG A 29 3.87 -7.86 20.19
C ARG A 29 2.84 -8.98 20.37
N GLY A 30 3.27 -10.20 20.67
CA GLY A 30 2.39 -11.36 20.84
C GLY A 30 1.88 -11.95 19.52
N PHE A 31 2.55 -11.66 18.40
CA PHE A 31 2.25 -12.23 17.10
C PHE A 31 3.03 -13.53 16.85
N ASP A 32 2.63 -14.27 15.81
CA ASP A 32 3.40 -15.38 15.31
C ASP A 32 4.78 -14.88 14.87
N CYS A 33 5.83 -15.45 15.46
CA CYS A 33 7.18 -14.91 15.42
C CYS A 33 8.23 -15.89 14.91
N ARG A 34 7.81 -17.07 14.45
CA ARG A 34 8.74 -18.09 13.95
C ARG A 34 8.31 -18.61 12.60
N GLU A 35 9.29 -18.75 11.71
CA GLU A 35 9.06 -19.38 10.42
C GLU A 35 10.30 -20.14 9.94
N ASP A 36 10.07 -21.05 8.98
CA ASP A 36 11.13 -21.71 8.23
C ASP A 36 11.25 -21.07 6.84
N LEU A 37 12.47 -20.69 6.46
CA LEU A 37 12.74 -20.01 5.20
C LEU A 37 13.52 -20.92 4.24
N LEU A 38 12.93 -21.18 3.08
CA LEU A 38 13.61 -21.89 2.00
C LEU A 38 14.59 -20.97 1.27
N VAL A 39 15.86 -21.36 1.24
CA VAL A 39 16.88 -20.75 0.37
C VAL A 39 17.06 -21.64 -0.86
N PRO A 40 16.67 -21.21 -2.06
CA PRO A 40 16.77 -22.03 -3.27
C PRO A 40 18.18 -22.18 -3.81
N GLY A 41 19.09 -21.29 -3.42
CA GLY A 41 20.47 -21.27 -3.88
C GLY A 41 21.12 -19.90 -3.76
N THR A 42 22.26 -19.73 -4.41
CA THR A 42 23.08 -18.53 -4.30
C THR A 42 23.39 -17.94 -5.66
N PHE A 43 23.22 -16.62 -5.80
CA PHE A 43 23.75 -15.85 -6.92
C PHE A 43 25.15 -15.35 -6.58
N SER A 44 26.10 -15.59 -7.47
CA SER A 44 27.46 -15.09 -7.37
C SER A 44 27.78 -14.20 -8.57
N LEU A 45 28.35 -13.04 -8.31
CA LEU A 45 28.73 -12.10 -9.34
C LEU A 45 29.96 -11.29 -8.90
N GLU A 46 30.79 -10.90 -9.86
CA GLU A 46 31.89 -10.00 -9.62
C GLU A 46 31.42 -8.55 -9.71
N MET A 47 31.82 -7.73 -8.74
CA MET A 47 31.48 -6.30 -8.70
C MET A 47 32.72 -5.45 -8.54
N LYS A 48 32.76 -4.32 -9.24
CA LYS A 48 33.74 -3.27 -9.09
C LYS A 48 33.15 -2.04 -8.45
N LYS A 49 34.00 -1.15 -7.93
CA LYS A 49 33.51 0.13 -7.38
C LYS A 49 32.72 0.90 -8.42
N GLY A 50 31.48 1.27 -8.06
CA GLY A 50 30.55 1.99 -8.95
C GLY A 50 29.59 1.10 -9.73
N ASP A 51 29.72 -0.23 -9.67
CA ASP A 51 28.77 -1.12 -10.31
C ASP A 51 27.43 -1.11 -9.60
N VAL A 52 26.37 -1.15 -10.39
CA VAL A 52 24.98 -1.27 -9.90
C VAL A 52 24.40 -2.60 -10.38
N VAL A 53 23.93 -3.38 -9.43
CA VAL A 53 23.24 -4.65 -9.67
C VAL A 53 21.81 -4.53 -9.19
N VAL A 54 20.89 -4.95 -10.02
CA VAL A 54 19.46 -5.00 -9.70
C VAL A 54 19.05 -6.44 -9.50
N PHE A 55 18.55 -6.74 -8.30
CA PHE A 55 17.92 -8.02 -7.97
C PHE A 55 16.40 -7.85 -8.07
N SER A 56 15.73 -8.84 -8.65
CA SER A 56 14.27 -8.86 -8.79
C SER A 56 13.72 -10.17 -8.26
N ALA A 57 12.69 -10.07 -7.43
CA ALA A 57 11.81 -11.16 -7.02
C ALA A 57 10.40 -10.86 -7.58
N SER A 58 9.83 -11.76 -8.37
CA SER A 58 8.55 -11.53 -9.04
C SER A 58 7.76 -12.81 -9.19
N VAL A 59 6.43 -12.71 -9.19
CA VAL A 59 5.54 -13.83 -9.55
C VAL A 59 5.55 -14.08 -11.06
N ASN A 60 5.87 -13.05 -11.84
CA ASN A 60 6.00 -13.13 -13.29
C ASN A 60 7.47 -13.18 -13.70
N GLU A 61 7.76 -13.91 -14.78
CA GLU A 61 9.09 -13.88 -15.39
C GLU A 61 9.35 -12.53 -16.05
N ILE A 62 10.51 -11.94 -15.77
CA ILE A 62 10.93 -10.65 -16.31
C ILE A 62 12.24 -10.88 -17.07
N ASN A 63 12.41 -10.27 -18.24
CA ASN A 63 13.67 -10.36 -18.95
C ASN A 63 14.80 -9.66 -18.14
N PRO A 64 15.85 -10.38 -17.71
CA PRO A 64 16.93 -9.83 -16.89
C PRO A 64 17.66 -8.64 -17.54
N LYS A 65 17.73 -8.61 -18.87
CA LYS A 65 18.32 -7.48 -19.62
C LYS A 65 17.57 -6.18 -19.43
N GLY A 66 16.27 -6.23 -19.11
CA GLY A 66 15.41 -5.07 -18.86
C GLY A 66 15.39 -4.56 -17.42
N LEU A 67 16.00 -5.28 -16.46
CA LEU A 67 15.88 -4.97 -15.04
C LEU A 67 16.42 -3.58 -14.66
N LYS A 68 17.59 -3.20 -15.17
CA LYS A 68 18.16 -1.86 -14.89
C LYS A 68 17.28 -0.74 -15.39
N ARG A 69 16.68 -0.89 -16.59
CA ARG A 69 15.75 0.09 -17.15
C ARG A 69 14.50 0.18 -16.28
N LYS A 70 13.88 -0.96 -15.96
CA LYS A 70 12.69 -0.98 -15.07
C LYS A 70 12.96 -0.32 -13.73
N PHE A 71 14.12 -0.61 -13.12
CA PHE A 71 14.53 0.04 -11.88
C PHE A 71 14.64 1.56 -12.02
N THR A 72 15.28 2.02 -13.10
CA THR A 72 15.38 3.47 -13.40
C THR A 72 14.02 4.11 -13.62
N ASP A 73 13.11 3.42 -14.33
CA ASP A 73 11.76 3.92 -14.58
C ASP A 73 10.94 4.00 -13.27
N ILE A 74 11.11 3.03 -12.36
CA ILE A 74 10.51 3.06 -11.01
C ILE A 74 11.05 4.26 -10.22
N LEU A 75 12.37 4.46 -10.21
CA LEU A 75 12.97 5.61 -9.52
C LEU A 75 12.48 6.95 -10.07
N LYS A 76 12.34 7.06 -11.40
CA LYS A 76 11.80 8.29 -12.02
C LYS A 76 10.34 8.54 -11.62
N LYS A 77 9.51 7.49 -11.59
CA LYS A 77 8.10 7.60 -11.14
C LYS A 77 8.00 7.96 -9.67
N ARG A 78 8.94 7.47 -8.87
CA ARG A 78 8.99 7.74 -7.44
C ARG A 78 9.25 9.22 -7.12
N GLY A 79 9.89 9.95 -8.02
CA GLY A 79 10.29 11.33 -7.80
C GLY A 79 11.41 11.49 -6.77
N THR A 80 11.75 12.73 -6.46
CA THR A 80 12.68 13.08 -5.38
C THR A 80 11.89 13.32 -4.09
N ILE A 81 12.47 12.95 -2.97
CA ILE A 81 11.92 13.21 -1.63
C ILE A 81 12.82 14.27 -1.01
N ASP A 82 12.46 15.53 -1.22
CA ASP A 82 13.28 16.69 -0.81
C ASP A 82 12.77 17.33 0.49
N SER A 83 11.54 17.00 0.91
CA SER A 83 10.92 17.51 2.12
C SER A 83 10.24 16.40 2.94
N TYR A 84 9.91 16.71 4.21
CA TYR A 84 9.13 15.83 5.05
C TYR A 84 7.70 15.60 4.48
N GLN A 85 7.14 16.61 3.84
CA GLN A 85 5.85 16.50 3.16
C GLN A 85 5.90 15.54 1.99
N ASP A 86 6.96 15.60 1.16
CA ASP A 86 7.15 14.65 0.04
C ASP A 86 7.29 13.21 0.57
N LEU A 87 7.97 13.04 1.70
CA LEU A 87 8.10 11.73 2.36
C LEU A 87 6.74 11.20 2.83
N LEU A 88 5.90 12.04 3.42
CA LEU A 88 4.56 11.66 3.86
C LEU A 88 3.66 11.32 2.68
N ALA A 89 3.65 12.16 1.65
CA ALA A 89 2.87 11.92 0.42
C ALA A 89 3.32 10.63 -0.26
N HIS A 90 4.63 10.40 -0.37
CA HIS A 90 5.16 9.16 -0.92
C HIS A 90 4.75 7.94 -0.10
N ASN A 91 4.79 8.02 1.23
CA ASN A 91 4.40 6.92 2.09
C ASN A 91 2.89 6.66 2.08
N ALA A 92 2.05 7.67 1.80
CA ALA A 92 0.61 7.52 1.64
C ALA A 92 0.25 6.47 0.56
N GLU A 93 1.03 6.40 -0.52
CA GLU A 93 0.82 5.43 -1.60
C GLU A 93 0.92 3.96 -1.16
N PHE A 94 1.69 3.65 -0.10
CA PHE A 94 1.79 2.29 0.41
C PHE A 94 0.52 1.79 1.10
N PHE A 95 -0.35 2.70 1.49
CA PHE A 95 -1.64 2.37 2.12
C PHE A 95 -2.78 2.24 1.12
N LYS A 96 -2.54 2.55 -0.15
CA LYS A 96 -3.52 2.42 -1.22
C LYS A 96 -3.34 1.07 -1.93
N CYS A 97 -4.43 0.43 -2.27
CA CYS A 97 -4.40 -0.84 -2.99
C CYS A 97 -5.63 -0.98 -3.89
N GLU A 98 -5.47 -1.80 -4.92
CA GLU A 98 -6.58 -2.21 -5.78
C GLU A 98 -6.95 -3.66 -5.46
N ARG A 99 -8.23 -3.90 -5.16
CA ARG A 99 -8.78 -5.25 -4.94
C ARG A 99 -10.12 -5.39 -5.64
N GLY A 100 -10.22 -6.38 -6.51
CA GLY A 100 -11.44 -6.63 -7.29
C GLY A 100 -11.81 -5.50 -8.24
N GLY A 101 -10.83 -4.76 -8.77
CA GLY A 101 -11.05 -3.61 -9.62
C GLY A 101 -11.52 -2.34 -8.89
N LYS A 102 -11.47 -2.33 -7.56
CA LYS A 102 -11.86 -1.20 -6.72
C LYS A 102 -10.66 -0.68 -5.93
N GLU A 103 -10.51 0.63 -5.89
CA GLU A 103 -9.49 1.30 -5.07
C GLU A 103 -9.90 1.27 -3.59
N LYS A 104 -8.97 0.87 -2.73
CA LYS A 104 -9.19 0.71 -1.28
C LYS A 104 -7.99 1.18 -0.47
N ILE A 105 -8.21 1.40 0.82
CA ILE A 105 -7.16 1.72 1.78
C ILE A 105 -6.90 0.50 2.66
N ASN A 106 -5.62 0.16 2.83
CA ASN A 106 -5.17 -0.78 3.84
C ASN A 106 -5.09 -0.07 5.19
N ALA A 107 -5.59 -0.70 6.25
CA ALA A 107 -5.51 -0.15 7.61
C ALA A 107 -4.07 -0.10 8.16
N GLY A 108 -3.13 -0.72 7.48
CA GLY A 108 -1.72 -0.78 7.82
C GLY A 108 -0.90 -1.36 6.67
N PHE A 109 0.25 -1.94 6.98
CA PHE A 109 1.06 -2.60 5.97
C PHE A 109 0.37 -3.83 5.38
N SER A 110 0.89 -4.33 4.28
CA SER A 110 0.27 -5.32 3.40
C SER A 110 -0.16 -6.65 4.05
N TRP A 111 0.32 -6.95 5.25
CA TRP A 111 -0.09 -8.13 6.02
C TRP A 111 -1.32 -7.89 6.91
N LEU A 112 -1.78 -6.65 7.07
CA LEU A 112 -3.04 -6.35 7.74
C LEU A 112 -4.19 -6.45 6.74
N GLU A 113 -5.32 -6.99 7.20
CA GLU A 113 -6.51 -7.09 6.37
C GLU A 113 -6.99 -5.70 5.95
N THR A 114 -7.42 -5.62 4.70
CA THR A 114 -8.09 -4.41 4.18
C THR A 114 -9.50 -4.32 4.74
N GLY A 115 -10.00 -3.09 4.86
CA GLY A 115 -11.42 -2.88 5.13
C GLY A 115 -11.77 -2.72 6.61
N LEU A 116 -10.84 -2.26 7.43
CA LEU A 116 -11.18 -1.71 8.73
C LEU A 116 -11.86 -0.36 8.50
N LEU A 117 -13.18 -0.37 8.53
CA LEU A 117 -14.04 0.77 8.19
C LEU A 117 -13.63 2.07 8.90
N ARG A 118 -13.41 2.01 10.21
CA ARG A 118 -13.03 3.16 11.03
C ARG A 118 -11.71 3.77 10.57
N GLU A 119 -10.71 2.94 10.35
CA GLU A 119 -9.37 3.33 9.94
C GLU A 119 -9.38 3.92 8.53
N THR A 120 -10.13 3.31 7.61
CA THR A 120 -10.30 3.82 6.24
C THR A 120 -10.94 5.20 6.24
N VAL A 121 -12.07 5.36 6.93
CA VAL A 121 -12.78 6.66 7.00
C VAL A 121 -11.89 7.73 7.62
N ALA A 122 -11.16 7.41 8.69
CA ALA A 122 -10.32 8.37 9.40
C ALA A 122 -9.08 8.79 8.59
N SER A 123 -8.50 7.89 7.80
CA SER A 123 -7.26 8.15 7.05
C SER A 123 -7.48 8.67 5.63
N LEU A 124 -8.65 8.46 5.05
CA LEU A 124 -8.96 8.80 3.66
C LEU A 124 -8.61 10.25 3.29
N PRO A 125 -8.99 11.29 4.05
CA PRO A 125 -8.60 12.67 3.71
C PRO A 125 -7.09 12.88 3.71
N GLY A 126 -6.39 12.31 4.69
CA GLY A 126 -4.94 12.41 4.81
C GLY A 126 -4.20 11.77 3.66
N LEU A 127 -4.64 10.56 3.26
CA LEU A 127 -3.98 9.75 2.22
C LEU A 127 -4.25 10.22 0.79
N THR A 128 -5.28 11.03 0.57
CA THR A 128 -5.68 11.51 -0.77
C THR A 128 -5.66 13.02 -0.87
N LEU A 129 -6.56 13.73 -0.19
CA LEU A 129 -6.71 15.19 -0.32
C LEU A 129 -5.44 15.93 0.14
N TYR A 130 -4.94 15.59 1.32
CA TYR A 130 -3.79 16.32 1.90
C TYR A 130 -2.44 15.81 1.39
N ALA A 131 -2.34 14.54 0.98
CA ALA A 131 -1.11 13.99 0.42
C ALA A 131 -0.86 14.47 -1.01
N ASN A 132 -1.88 14.36 -1.88
CA ASN A 132 -1.70 14.56 -3.33
C ASN A 132 -2.66 15.58 -3.92
N GLY A 133 -3.63 16.11 -3.17
CA GLY A 133 -4.68 17.00 -3.67
C GLY A 133 -5.70 16.30 -4.57
N ASP A 134 -5.78 14.97 -4.53
CA ASP A 134 -6.57 14.18 -5.46
C ASP A 134 -8.02 13.98 -4.97
N CYS A 135 -8.91 14.86 -5.46
CA CYS A 135 -10.34 14.77 -5.18
C CYS A 135 -11.03 13.59 -5.88
N GLU A 136 -10.51 13.14 -7.03
CA GLU A 136 -11.11 12.04 -7.78
C GLU A 136 -10.81 10.70 -7.11
N GLU A 137 -9.57 10.50 -6.69
CA GLU A 137 -9.18 9.30 -5.92
C GLU A 137 -9.94 9.21 -4.60
N PHE A 138 -10.05 10.33 -3.88
CA PHE A 138 -10.87 10.41 -2.67
C PHE A 138 -12.29 9.91 -2.91
N GLU A 139 -12.94 10.45 -3.95
CA GLU A 139 -14.33 10.14 -4.28
C GLU A 139 -14.52 8.67 -4.66
N LYS A 140 -13.63 8.10 -5.46
CA LYS A 140 -13.67 6.68 -5.85
C LYS A 140 -13.57 5.75 -4.63
N ILE A 141 -12.64 6.04 -3.73
CA ILE A 141 -12.46 5.23 -2.51
C ILE A 141 -13.65 5.39 -1.58
N LEU A 142 -14.19 6.61 -1.43
CA LEU A 142 -15.37 6.87 -0.62
C LEU A 142 -16.60 6.14 -1.17
N ASP A 143 -16.84 6.20 -2.48
CA ASP A 143 -17.95 5.49 -3.15
C ASP A 143 -17.84 3.98 -2.92
N THR A 144 -16.64 3.43 -3.14
CA THR A 144 -16.35 2.01 -2.87
C THR A 144 -16.64 1.63 -1.43
N LEU A 145 -16.24 2.48 -0.48
CA LEU A 145 -16.44 2.24 0.94
C LEU A 145 -17.93 2.22 1.30
N ILE A 146 -18.68 3.20 0.79
CA ILE A 146 -20.13 3.29 1.03
C ILE A 146 -20.84 2.08 0.43
N GLU A 147 -20.50 1.67 -0.80
CA GLU A 147 -21.10 0.49 -1.43
C GLU A 147 -20.81 -0.80 -0.67
N ASP A 148 -19.56 -1.04 -0.31
CA ASP A 148 -19.12 -2.29 0.31
C ASP A 148 -19.55 -2.42 1.78
N GLU A 149 -19.67 -1.28 2.50
CA GLU A 149 -19.88 -1.24 3.95
C GLU A 149 -21.22 -0.60 4.36
N GLN A 150 -22.14 -0.41 3.41
CA GLN A 150 -23.42 0.25 3.64
C GLN A 150 -24.17 -0.35 4.84
N GLU A 151 -24.20 -1.67 4.96
CA GLU A 151 -24.86 -2.34 6.09
C GLU A 151 -24.19 -2.04 7.43
N ARG A 152 -22.87 -1.96 7.46
CA ARG A 152 -22.08 -1.69 8.69
C ARG A 152 -22.09 -0.21 9.07
N LEU A 153 -22.18 0.69 8.07
CA LEU A 153 -22.25 2.12 8.30
C LEU A 153 -23.61 2.55 8.87
N PHE A 154 -24.70 1.96 8.39
CA PHE A 154 -26.08 2.47 8.62
C PHE A 154 -26.99 1.53 9.40
N ARG A 155 -26.60 0.27 9.64
CA ARG A 155 -27.34 -0.58 10.59
C ARG A 155 -26.98 -0.19 12.02
N ARG A 156 -27.97 -0.34 12.93
CA ARG A 156 -27.81 -0.16 14.38
C ARG A 156 -26.74 -1.11 14.93
N THR A 157 -25.48 -0.73 14.79
CA THR A 157 -24.35 -1.42 15.40
C THR A 157 -23.99 -0.69 16.69
N THR A 158 -23.36 -1.38 17.61
CA THR A 158 -22.78 -0.80 18.84
C THR A 158 -21.63 0.16 18.57
N GLN A 159 -21.21 0.30 17.30
CA GLN A 159 -20.10 1.14 16.87
C GLN A 159 -20.62 2.34 16.08
N CYS A 160 -20.96 3.42 16.80
CA CYS A 160 -21.39 4.68 16.19
C CYS A 160 -20.22 5.56 15.70
N GLU A 161 -18.97 5.18 15.95
CA GLU A 161 -17.79 6.00 15.61
C GLU A 161 -17.60 6.14 14.09
N ALA A 162 -17.76 5.07 13.32
CA ALA A 162 -17.53 5.11 11.87
C ALA A 162 -18.53 6.02 11.12
N PRO A 163 -19.84 6.01 11.39
CA PRO A 163 -20.79 6.96 10.80
C PRO A 163 -20.47 8.43 11.16
N LEU A 164 -20.10 8.70 12.41
CA LEU A 164 -19.73 10.05 12.83
C LEU A 164 -18.45 10.53 12.12
N ARG A 165 -17.46 9.67 11.99
CA ARG A 165 -16.25 9.99 11.23
C ARG A 165 -16.52 10.17 9.75
N LEU A 166 -17.44 9.42 9.16
CA LEU A 166 -17.85 9.59 7.77
C LEU A 166 -18.39 11.01 7.53
N THR A 167 -19.21 11.52 8.43
CA THR A 167 -19.71 12.90 8.35
C THR A 167 -18.57 13.92 8.36
N ASP A 168 -17.61 13.79 9.28
CA ASP A 168 -16.42 14.64 9.31
C ASP A 168 -15.56 14.53 8.04
N THR A 169 -15.37 13.31 7.56
CA THR A 169 -14.62 13.02 6.33
C THR A 169 -15.25 13.70 5.11
N ILE A 170 -16.57 13.65 4.98
CA ILE A 170 -17.31 14.35 3.91
C ILE A 170 -17.22 15.88 4.08
N GLN A 171 -17.25 16.40 5.30
CA GLN A 171 -17.04 17.82 5.53
C GLN A 171 -15.63 18.28 5.13
N GLN A 172 -14.62 17.49 5.43
CA GLN A 172 -13.24 17.77 4.97
C GLN A 172 -13.16 17.79 3.44
N TYR A 173 -13.82 16.84 2.77
CA TYR A 173 -13.91 16.81 1.31
C TYR A 173 -14.58 18.07 0.74
N ILE A 174 -15.71 18.51 1.32
CA ILE A 174 -16.40 19.75 0.94
C ILE A 174 -15.47 20.95 1.08
N ARG A 175 -14.81 21.09 2.22
CA ARG A 175 -13.89 22.20 2.49
C ARG A 175 -12.71 22.23 1.53
N PHE A 176 -12.18 21.07 1.18
CA PHE A 176 -11.01 20.95 0.29
C PHE A 176 -11.36 21.22 -1.16
N CYS A 177 -12.42 20.60 -1.68
CA CYS A 177 -12.79 20.67 -3.10
C CYS A 177 -13.72 21.83 -3.46
N GLY A 178 -14.36 22.49 -2.48
CA GLY A 178 -15.23 23.67 -2.70
C GLY A 178 -16.54 23.37 -3.47
N LYS A 179 -16.90 22.09 -3.64
CA LYS A 179 -18.10 21.67 -4.43
C LYS A 179 -19.28 21.28 -3.52
N GLU A 180 -19.57 22.09 -2.51
CA GLU A 180 -20.53 21.77 -1.44
C GLU A 180 -21.88 21.23 -1.96
N ARG A 181 -22.53 21.95 -2.89
CA ARG A 181 -23.87 21.55 -3.40
C ARG A 181 -23.85 20.19 -4.12
N GLN A 182 -22.78 19.89 -4.85
CA GLN A 182 -22.67 18.63 -5.59
C GLN A 182 -22.41 17.47 -4.64
N ILE A 183 -21.54 17.67 -3.67
CA ILE A 183 -21.18 16.67 -2.66
C ILE A 183 -22.39 16.38 -1.76
N TRP A 184 -23.12 17.43 -1.31
CA TRP A 184 -24.36 17.27 -0.56
C TRP A 184 -25.42 16.50 -1.34
N LYS A 185 -25.59 16.81 -2.63
CA LYS A 185 -26.54 16.07 -3.47
C LYS A 185 -26.17 14.59 -3.60
N LYS A 186 -24.89 14.27 -3.62
CA LYS A 186 -24.41 12.87 -3.78
C LYS A 186 -24.47 12.08 -2.48
N TYR A 187 -24.08 12.67 -1.37
CA TYR A 187 -23.88 11.96 -0.10
C TYR A 187 -24.89 12.34 1.00
N GLY A 188 -25.65 13.42 0.82
CA GLY A 188 -26.55 13.93 1.86
C GLY A 188 -27.71 12.99 2.24
N GLU A 189 -28.15 12.12 1.33
CA GLU A 189 -29.15 11.09 1.63
C GLU A 189 -28.52 9.85 2.33
N THR A 190 -27.21 9.75 2.30
CA THR A 190 -26.46 8.65 2.90
C THR A 190 -26.11 8.93 4.37
N LEU A 191 -26.13 10.20 4.77
CA LEU A 191 -25.84 10.70 6.12
C LEU A 191 -27.10 10.89 6.95
#